data_b5ee374f330cb0194188e667d55922d5
#
_entry.id   b5ee374f330cb0194188e667d55922d5
#
_cell.length_a   1.000
_cell.length_b   1.000
_cell.length_c   1.000
_cell.angle_alpha   90.00
_cell.angle_beta   90.00
_cell.angle_gamma   90.00
#
_symmetry.space_group_name_H-M   'P 1'
#
loop_
_entity.id
_entity.type
_entity.pdbx_description
1 polymer ?
#
loop_
_entity_poly.entity_id
_entity_poly.type
_entity_poly.pdbx_seq_one_letter_code
_entity_poly.pdbx_strand_id
1 'polypeptide(L)'
;MKNQEEMGKHMSEETKPRIVKSHDINLDSDYVNWIHDVKQRYISTQIKAAVKVNTERLYFNWQLGRDLVERKAEEKWGKGIVEQLSLDLQNEFPDVAGFSARNLWNMKKWYLFYSSSDTFSELAHTIENNLDLNSLKLQQVGAEIGEYQKLHQAGAEIEFPAIFGFVPWRHHVEIVTKCKTIEEALFYVRKTIEESWSRSTLVDCIKANLYQSSGNALTNFAEKLPAIQGLSLIHISEPTR
;
A
#
# COMPACT_ATOMS: atom_id res chain seq x y z
N MET A 1 14.66 61.85 13.50
CA MET A 1 13.99 60.75 12.79
C MET A 1 15.05 59.76 12.34
N LYS A 2 15.54 58.95 13.26
CA LYS A 2 16.38 57.75 13.02
C LYS A 2 16.16 56.93 14.31
N ASN A 3 15.41 55.85 14.24
CA ASN A 3 15.30 54.79 15.25
C ASN A 3 13.98 53.99 15.05
N GLN A 4 13.82 53.34 13.94
CA GLN A 4 12.74 52.32 13.74
C GLN A 4 13.11 51.23 12.75
N GLU A 5 14.37 50.90 12.45
CA GLU A 5 14.76 49.86 11.50
C GLU A 5 15.61 48.72 12.07
N GLU A 6 15.69 48.53 13.39
CA GLU A 6 16.47 47.44 13.97
C GLU A 6 15.68 46.44 14.84
N MET A 7 14.40 46.29 14.63
CA MET A 7 13.59 45.34 15.42
C MET A 7 12.86 44.35 14.55
N GLY A 8 13.59 43.51 13.84
CA GLY A 8 12.97 42.54 12.91
C GLY A 8 13.88 41.43 12.40
N LYS A 9 14.91 41.00 13.14
CA LYS A 9 15.72 39.83 12.80
C LYS A 9 16.14 39.02 14.01
N HIS A 10 15.15 38.47 14.72
CA HIS A 10 15.34 37.33 15.60
C HIS A 10 14.26 36.28 15.27
N MET A 11 14.34 35.74 14.05
CA MET A 11 13.66 34.49 13.76
C MET A 11 14.56 33.36 14.26
N SER A 12 14.03 32.63 15.18
CA SER A 12 14.49 31.42 15.81
C SER A 12 15.23 30.49 14.85
N GLU A 13 16.55 30.38 14.98
CA GLU A 13 17.29 29.19 14.59
C GLU A 13 16.71 28.05 15.44
N GLU A 14 15.97 27.15 14.82
CA GLU A 14 15.67 25.83 15.37
C GLU A 14 16.98 25.15 15.71
N THR A 15 17.34 25.18 16.98
CA THR A 15 18.51 24.50 17.52
C THR A 15 18.31 23.00 17.35
N LYS A 16 18.82 22.44 16.26
CA LYS A 16 18.99 20.97 16.13
C LYS A 16 19.72 20.48 17.38
N PRO A 17 19.25 19.43 18.06
CA PRO A 17 19.89 18.93 19.25
C PRO A 17 21.36 18.62 18.96
N ARG A 18 22.26 19.35 19.65
CA ARG A 18 23.70 19.19 19.51
C ARG A 18 24.09 17.89 20.21
N ILE A 19 24.49 16.89 19.41
CA ILE A 19 25.01 15.63 19.96
C ILE A 19 26.33 15.95 20.65
N VAL A 20 26.31 16.03 21.97
CA VAL A 20 27.51 16.15 22.80
C VAL A 20 28.14 14.75 22.89
N LYS A 21 29.30 14.54 22.24
CA LYS A 21 30.09 13.32 22.46
C LYS A 21 30.73 13.42 23.86
N SER A 22 30.25 12.60 24.78
CA SER A 22 30.93 12.42 26.05
C SER A 22 32.23 11.62 25.80
N HIS A 23 33.36 12.09 26.39
CA HIS A 23 34.68 11.47 26.20
C HIS A 23 34.82 10.14 26.96
N ASP A 24 33.89 9.83 27.87
CA ASP A 24 33.95 8.64 28.74
C ASP A 24 33.08 7.47 28.28
N ILE A 25 32.54 7.54 27.05
CA ILE A 25 31.69 6.46 26.51
C ILE A 25 32.54 5.53 25.65
N ASN A 26 32.66 4.27 26.08
CA ASN A 26 33.25 3.21 25.29
C ASN A 26 32.22 2.68 24.27
N LEU A 27 32.37 3.05 23.00
CA LEU A 27 31.53 2.60 21.90
C LEU A 27 32.10 1.32 21.30
N ASP A 28 32.01 0.23 22.06
CA ASP A 28 32.42 -1.09 21.62
C ASP A 28 31.44 -1.72 20.58
N SER A 29 31.76 -2.93 20.11
CA SER A 29 30.93 -3.67 19.15
C SER A 29 29.53 -3.94 19.68
N ASP A 30 29.38 -4.16 20.98
CA ASP A 30 28.09 -4.47 21.62
C ASP A 30 27.17 -3.27 21.57
N TYR A 31 27.70 -2.07 21.83
CA TYR A 31 26.95 -0.81 21.68
C TYR A 31 26.52 -0.59 20.22
N VAL A 32 27.41 -0.82 19.25
CA VAL A 32 27.11 -0.66 17.82
C VAL A 32 25.98 -1.60 17.40
N ASN A 33 26.03 -2.85 17.84
CA ASN A 33 24.98 -3.84 17.57
C ASN A 33 23.67 -3.44 18.24
N TRP A 34 23.71 -3.08 19.52
CA TRP A 34 22.53 -2.66 20.25
C TRP A 34 21.84 -1.43 19.62
N ILE A 35 22.60 -0.39 19.26
CA ILE A 35 22.00 0.80 18.60
C ILE A 35 21.45 0.48 17.21
N HIS A 36 22.07 -0.46 16.49
CA HIS A 36 21.53 -0.98 15.24
C HIS A 36 20.15 -1.61 15.46
N ASP A 37 20.03 -2.49 16.44
CA ASP A 37 18.76 -3.15 16.79
C ASP A 37 17.69 -2.16 17.24
N VAL A 38 18.06 -1.15 18.04
CA VAL A 38 17.14 -0.08 18.44
C VAL A 38 16.61 0.68 17.23
N LYS A 39 17.48 1.04 16.29
CA LYS A 39 17.09 1.71 15.04
C LYS A 39 16.16 0.85 14.20
N GLN A 40 16.45 -0.43 14.06
CA GLN A 40 15.61 -1.37 13.29
C GLN A 40 14.22 -1.52 13.94
N ARG A 41 14.15 -1.67 15.26
CA ARG A 41 12.89 -1.74 16.01
C ARG A 41 12.07 -0.46 15.85
N TYR A 42 12.71 0.70 15.93
CA TYR A 42 12.02 1.97 15.72
C TYR A 42 11.44 2.12 14.32
N ILE A 43 12.24 1.83 13.27
CA ILE A 43 11.80 1.87 11.87
C ILE A 43 10.63 0.89 11.66
N SER A 44 10.76 -0.35 12.13
CA SER A 44 9.69 -1.35 12.05
C SER A 44 8.39 -0.87 12.70
N THR A 45 8.49 -0.26 13.89
CA THR A 45 7.31 0.28 14.59
C THR A 45 6.65 1.41 13.81
N GLN A 46 7.42 2.31 13.18
CA GLN A 46 6.87 3.39 12.34
C GLN A 46 6.15 2.83 11.10
N ILE A 47 6.74 1.83 10.44
CA ILE A 47 6.13 1.18 9.28
C ILE A 47 4.81 0.51 9.69
N LYS A 48 4.80 -0.25 10.80
CA LYS A 48 3.60 -0.90 11.32
C LYS A 48 2.47 0.11 11.57
N ALA A 49 2.78 1.20 12.27
CA ALA A 49 1.80 2.23 12.58
C ALA A 49 1.24 2.86 11.27
N ALA A 50 2.10 3.17 10.31
CA ALA A 50 1.69 3.76 9.04
C ALA A 50 0.78 2.82 8.23
N VAL A 51 1.14 1.53 8.13
CA VAL A 51 0.34 0.53 7.42
C VAL A 51 -1.00 0.32 8.12
N LYS A 52 -1.03 0.24 9.46
CA LYS A 52 -2.28 0.09 10.21
C LYS A 52 -3.23 1.26 9.95
N VAL A 53 -2.76 2.49 10.05
CA VAL A 53 -3.59 3.69 9.77
C VAL A 53 -4.08 3.68 8.33
N ASN A 54 -3.24 3.31 7.36
CA ASN A 54 -3.65 3.21 5.95
C ASN A 54 -4.71 2.13 5.76
N THR A 55 -4.56 0.97 6.39
CA THR A 55 -5.52 -0.14 6.33
C THR A 55 -6.90 0.29 6.83
N GLU A 56 -6.98 0.97 7.99
CA GLU A 56 -8.24 1.47 8.55
C GLU A 56 -8.95 2.43 7.59
N ARG A 57 -8.19 3.36 7.00
CA ARG A 57 -8.74 4.30 6.01
C ARG A 57 -9.25 3.59 4.76
N LEU A 58 -8.49 2.61 4.27
CA LEU A 58 -8.89 1.84 3.09
C LEU A 58 -10.09 0.94 3.39
N TYR A 59 -10.14 0.35 4.57
CA TYR A 59 -11.29 -0.44 5.00
C TYR A 59 -12.56 0.40 5.09
N PHE A 60 -12.48 1.60 5.66
CA PHE A 60 -13.59 2.56 5.65
C PHE A 60 -14.03 2.90 4.21
N ASN A 61 -13.08 3.18 3.30
CA ASN A 61 -13.38 3.46 1.90
C ASN A 61 -14.06 2.28 1.21
N TRP A 62 -13.63 1.05 1.55
CA TRP A 62 -14.22 -0.18 1.04
C TRP A 62 -15.65 -0.37 1.51
N GLN A 63 -15.90 -0.20 2.81
CA GLN A 63 -17.24 -0.28 3.39
C GLN A 63 -18.18 0.77 2.79
N LEU A 64 -17.73 2.02 2.66
CA LEU A 64 -18.54 3.08 2.07
C LEU A 64 -18.82 2.81 0.58
N GLY A 65 -17.85 2.31 -0.16
CA GLY A 65 -18.03 1.85 -1.54
C GLY A 65 -19.05 0.73 -1.65
N ARG A 66 -18.98 -0.27 -0.75
CA ARG A 66 -19.95 -1.35 -0.62
C ARG A 66 -21.35 -0.84 -0.34
N ASP A 67 -21.50 0.03 0.66
CA ASP A 67 -22.80 0.60 1.02
C ASP A 67 -23.47 1.33 -0.16
N LEU A 68 -22.70 2.09 -0.93
CA LEU A 68 -23.22 2.77 -2.12
C LEU A 68 -23.73 1.79 -3.19
N VAL A 69 -23.10 0.61 -3.30
CA VAL A 69 -23.45 -0.42 -4.28
C VAL A 69 -24.63 -1.26 -3.78
N GLU A 70 -24.52 -1.88 -2.61
CA GLU A 70 -25.49 -2.84 -2.09
C GLU A 70 -26.83 -2.18 -1.73
N ARG A 71 -26.77 -0.94 -1.22
CA ARG A 71 -27.99 -0.17 -0.94
C ARG A 71 -28.65 0.39 -2.20
N LYS A 72 -28.04 0.21 -3.38
CA LYS A 72 -28.49 0.79 -4.64
C LYS A 72 -28.82 2.29 -4.48
N ALA A 73 -27.86 3.03 -3.92
CA ALA A 73 -28.09 4.37 -3.38
C ALA A 73 -28.72 5.33 -4.40
N GLU A 74 -28.27 5.30 -5.66
CA GLU A 74 -28.83 6.16 -6.72
C GLU A 74 -30.23 5.74 -7.16
N GLU A 75 -30.55 4.45 -7.14
CA GLU A 75 -31.88 3.95 -7.46
C GLU A 75 -32.89 4.33 -6.36
N LYS A 76 -32.44 4.24 -5.10
CA LYS A 76 -33.30 4.44 -3.93
C LYS A 76 -33.53 5.91 -3.60
N TRP A 77 -32.48 6.74 -3.71
CA TRP A 77 -32.49 8.15 -3.27
C TRP A 77 -32.23 9.16 -4.38
N GLY A 78 -32.05 8.71 -5.63
CA GLY A 78 -31.83 9.56 -6.79
C GLY A 78 -30.36 9.76 -7.16
N LYS A 79 -30.13 10.20 -8.40
CA LYS A 79 -28.79 10.33 -9.00
C LYS A 79 -27.86 11.31 -8.28
N GLY A 80 -28.41 12.27 -7.50
CA GLY A 80 -27.61 13.25 -6.74
C GLY A 80 -27.21 12.80 -5.33
N ILE A 81 -27.49 11.54 -4.94
CA ILE A 81 -27.27 11.09 -3.56
C ILE A 81 -25.78 11.08 -3.16
N VAL A 82 -24.87 10.80 -4.09
CA VAL A 82 -23.43 10.79 -3.81
C VAL A 82 -22.92 12.21 -3.55
N GLU A 83 -23.40 13.18 -4.30
CA GLU A 83 -23.12 14.60 -4.10
C GLU A 83 -23.69 15.09 -2.77
N GLN A 84 -24.93 14.69 -2.43
CA GLN A 84 -25.53 15.04 -1.14
C GLN A 84 -24.75 14.42 0.02
N LEU A 85 -24.41 13.12 -0.05
CA LEU A 85 -23.58 12.46 0.95
C LEU A 85 -22.21 13.15 1.11
N SER A 86 -21.61 13.59 0.01
CA SER A 86 -20.37 14.36 0.03
C SER A 86 -20.52 15.66 0.83
N LEU A 87 -21.60 16.39 0.63
CA LEU A 87 -21.89 17.63 1.36
C LEU A 87 -22.12 17.36 2.86
N ASP A 88 -22.93 16.36 3.17
CA ASP A 88 -23.24 15.99 4.55
C ASP A 88 -21.96 15.60 5.33
N LEU A 89 -21.09 14.76 4.72
CA LEU A 89 -19.83 14.35 5.34
C LEU A 89 -18.84 15.51 5.48
N GLN A 90 -18.75 16.42 4.50
CA GLN A 90 -17.86 17.58 4.59
C GLN A 90 -18.36 18.61 5.60
N ASN A 91 -19.67 18.75 5.79
CA ASN A 91 -20.24 19.64 6.80
C ASN A 91 -20.02 19.10 8.22
N GLU A 92 -20.15 17.78 8.41
CA GLU A 92 -19.95 17.14 9.70
C GLU A 92 -18.44 17.06 10.08
N PHE A 93 -17.58 16.84 9.07
CA PHE A 93 -16.14 16.66 9.25
C PHE A 93 -15.31 17.63 8.39
N PRO A 94 -15.37 18.96 8.66
CA PRO A 94 -14.77 19.98 7.80
C PRO A 94 -13.25 19.85 7.66
N ASP A 95 -12.58 19.35 8.70
CA ASP A 95 -11.11 19.19 8.73
C ASP A 95 -10.62 17.89 8.11
N VAL A 96 -11.54 17.00 7.67
CA VAL A 96 -11.19 15.70 7.13
C VAL A 96 -11.20 15.73 5.60
N ALA A 97 -10.01 15.55 5.01
CA ALA A 97 -9.90 15.39 3.57
C ALA A 97 -10.35 13.98 3.12
N GLY A 98 -11.04 13.91 1.99
CA GLY A 98 -11.37 12.61 1.38
C GLY A 98 -12.85 12.41 1.08
N PHE A 99 -13.75 13.31 1.50
CA PHE A 99 -15.19 13.19 1.29
C PHE A 99 -15.73 13.96 0.08
N SER A 100 -14.86 14.35 -0.89
CA SER A 100 -15.36 14.93 -2.13
C SER A 100 -16.20 13.91 -2.93
N ALA A 101 -17.23 14.35 -3.63
CA ALA A 101 -18.07 13.48 -4.45
C ALA A 101 -17.26 12.63 -5.43
N ARG A 102 -16.21 13.20 -6.06
CA ARG A 102 -15.28 12.46 -6.91
C ARG A 102 -14.61 11.30 -6.17
N ASN A 103 -14.25 11.51 -4.91
CA ASN A 103 -13.59 10.45 -4.11
C ASN A 103 -14.60 9.37 -3.69
N LEU A 104 -15.83 9.73 -3.35
CA LEU A 104 -16.91 8.78 -3.09
C LEU A 104 -17.22 7.91 -4.31
N TRP A 105 -17.23 8.50 -5.50
CA TRP A 105 -17.33 7.75 -6.76
C TRP A 105 -16.15 6.81 -6.99
N ASN A 106 -14.91 7.19 -6.60
CA ASN A 106 -13.76 6.30 -6.66
C ASN A 106 -13.89 5.14 -5.68
N MET A 107 -14.42 5.35 -4.47
CA MET A 107 -14.66 4.28 -3.49
C MET A 107 -15.69 3.28 -4.03
N LYS A 108 -16.80 3.77 -4.60
CA LYS A 108 -17.82 2.94 -5.25
C LYS A 108 -17.22 2.13 -6.41
N LYS A 109 -16.45 2.77 -7.29
CA LYS A 109 -15.79 2.13 -8.42
C LYS A 109 -14.78 1.08 -7.97
N TRP A 110 -14.03 1.36 -6.91
CA TRP A 110 -13.03 0.44 -6.35
C TRP A 110 -13.68 -0.84 -5.82
N TYR A 111 -14.75 -0.71 -5.04
CA TYR A 111 -15.51 -1.85 -4.57
C TYR A 111 -16.11 -2.65 -5.74
N LEU A 112 -16.83 -1.98 -6.66
CA LEU A 112 -17.44 -2.62 -7.83
C LEU A 112 -16.42 -3.39 -8.68
N PHE A 113 -15.24 -2.83 -8.89
CA PHE A 113 -14.20 -3.46 -9.70
C PHE A 113 -13.80 -4.83 -9.15
N TYR A 114 -13.55 -4.92 -7.86
CA TYR A 114 -13.14 -6.18 -7.24
C TYR A 114 -14.31 -7.11 -6.90
N SER A 115 -15.48 -6.57 -6.58
CA SER A 115 -16.68 -7.37 -6.28
C SER A 115 -17.34 -7.98 -7.52
N SER A 116 -16.88 -7.62 -8.71
CA SER A 116 -17.42 -8.16 -9.97
C SER A 116 -16.94 -9.57 -10.30
N SER A 117 -16.02 -10.14 -9.53
CA SER A 117 -15.45 -11.46 -9.80
C SER A 117 -15.45 -12.35 -8.57
N ASP A 118 -15.97 -13.54 -8.71
CA ASP A 118 -16.00 -14.58 -7.69
C ASP A 118 -14.60 -15.11 -7.34
N THR A 119 -13.62 -14.92 -8.23
CA THR A 119 -12.23 -15.39 -8.04
C THR A 119 -11.35 -14.37 -7.32
N PHE A 120 -11.86 -13.18 -7.04
CA PHE A 120 -11.05 -12.11 -6.44
C PHE A 120 -10.41 -12.52 -5.10
N SER A 121 -11.19 -13.07 -4.19
CA SER A 121 -10.71 -13.47 -2.85
C SER A 121 -9.63 -14.53 -2.95
N GLU A 122 -9.79 -15.53 -3.81
CA GLU A 122 -8.80 -16.59 -4.04
C GLU A 122 -7.50 -16.06 -4.61
N LEU A 123 -7.58 -15.17 -5.61
CA LEU A 123 -6.42 -14.52 -6.21
C LEU A 123 -5.68 -13.63 -5.21
N ALA A 124 -6.40 -12.85 -4.40
CA ALA A 124 -5.81 -12.00 -3.38
C ALA A 124 -5.07 -12.84 -2.33
N HIS A 125 -5.67 -13.90 -1.81
CA HIS A 125 -5.03 -14.83 -0.87
C HIS A 125 -3.81 -15.54 -1.47
N THR A 126 -3.86 -15.90 -2.75
CA THR A 126 -2.71 -16.49 -3.44
C THR A 126 -1.53 -15.53 -3.48
N ILE A 127 -1.77 -14.26 -3.72
CA ILE A 127 -0.71 -13.24 -3.71
C ILE A 127 -0.21 -13.00 -2.29
N GLU A 128 -1.08 -12.91 -1.30
CA GLU A 128 -0.71 -12.75 0.11
C GLU A 128 0.23 -13.87 0.59
N ASN A 129 -0.07 -15.12 0.23
CA ASN A 129 0.73 -16.28 0.62
C ASN A 129 2.09 -16.33 -0.11
N ASN A 130 2.16 -15.78 -1.33
CA ASN A 130 3.38 -15.79 -2.14
C ASN A 130 4.23 -14.52 -1.97
N LEU A 131 3.73 -13.51 -1.26
CA LEU A 131 4.46 -12.28 -1.00
C LEU A 131 5.49 -12.56 0.10
N ASP A 132 6.79 -12.43 -0.21
CA ASP A 132 7.83 -12.54 0.81
C ASP A 132 7.87 -11.29 1.70
N LEU A 133 6.92 -11.22 2.62
CA LEU A 133 6.84 -10.14 3.62
C LEU A 133 8.04 -10.16 4.58
N ASN A 134 8.82 -11.27 4.63
CA ASN A 134 10.05 -11.37 5.43
C ASN A 134 11.16 -10.48 4.85
N SER A 135 11.38 -10.54 3.53
CA SER A 135 12.38 -9.71 2.86
C SER A 135 12.04 -8.22 2.99
N LEU A 136 10.75 -7.88 3.06
CA LEU A 136 10.25 -6.53 3.22
C LEU A 136 10.19 -6.06 4.69
N LYS A 137 10.61 -6.90 5.66
CA LYS A 137 10.49 -6.65 7.12
C LYS A 137 9.06 -6.34 7.57
N LEU A 138 8.05 -6.83 6.84
CA LEU A 138 6.63 -6.52 7.02
C LEU A 138 5.80 -7.70 7.55
N GLN A 139 6.43 -8.85 7.81
CA GLN A 139 5.72 -10.10 8.17
C GLN A 139 4.80 -9.96 9.39
N GLN A 140 5.28 -9.32 10.46
CA GLN A 140 4.46 -9.09 11.65
C GLN A 140 3.27 -8.15 11.39
N VAL A 141 3.47 -7.18 10.48
CA VAL A 141 2.42 -6.24 10.07
C VAL A 141 1.29 -6.96 9.33
N GLY A 142 1.64 -7.87 8.41
CA GLY A 142 0.67 -8.68 7.67
C GLY A 142 -0.16 -9.58 8.57
N ALA A 143 0.47 -10.26 9.54
CA ALA A 143 -0.21 -11.13 10.49
C ALA A 143 -1.20 -10.36 11.39
N GLU A 144 -0.78 -9.23 11.96
CA GLU A 144 -1.63 -8.37 12.80
C GLU A 144 -2.82 -7.79 12.03
N ILE A 145 -2.63 -7.41 10.77
CA ILE A 145 -3.71 -6.93 9.90
C ILE A 145 -4.69 -8.07 9.59
N GLY A 146 -4.21 -9.27 9.31
CA GLY A 146 -5.05 -10.44 9.04
C GLY A 146 -5.94 -10.83 10.23
N GLU A 147 -5.41 -10.79 11.46
CA GLU A 147 -6.22 -11.02 12.69
C GLU A 147 -7.26 -9.91 12.89
N TYR A 148 -6.87 -8.66 12.70
CA TYR A 148 -7.80 -7.53 12.82
C TYR A 148 -8.97 -7.65 11.84
N GLN A 149 -8.69 -8.04 10.61
CA GLN A 149 -9.71 -8.20 9.57
C GLN A 149 -10.68 -9.32 9.89
N LYS A 150 -10.22 -10.48 10.35
CA LYS A 150 -11.08 -11.60 10.76
C LYS A 150 -12.10 -11.21 11.85
N LEU A 151 -11.70 -10.33 12.77
CA LEU A 151 -12.58 -9.83 13.82
C LEU A 151 -13.67 -8.88 13.33
N HIS A 152 -13.40 -8.11 12.27
CA HIS A 152 -14.29 -7.02 11.82
C HIS A 152 -15.11 -7.36 10.56
N GLN A 153 -14.82 -8.48 9.89
CA GLN A 153 -15.44 -8.86 8.61
C GLN A 153 -16.34 -10.10 8.70
N ALA A 154 -16.65 -10.57 9.91
CA ALA A 154 -17.54 -11.73 10.09
C ALA A 154 -18.90 -11.46 9.40
N GLY A 155 -19.16 -12.16 8.28
CA GLY A 155 -20.39 -12.06 7.51
C GLY A 155 -20.35 -11.21 6.23
N ALA A 156 -19.21 -10.68 5.82
CA ALA A 156 -19.05 -10.00 4.52
C ALA A 156 -18.91 -11.04 3.40
N GLU A 157 -19.68 -10.91 2.31
CA GLU A 157 -19.58 -11.79 1.13
C GLU A 157 -18.21 -11.68 0.45
N ILE A 158 -17.57 -10.51 0.52
CA ILE A 158 -16.27 -10.23 -0.09
C ILE A 158 -15.35 -9.65 0.97
N GLU A 159 -14.29 -10.38 1.27
CA GLU A 159 -13.31 -10.00 2.26
C GLU A 159 -12.39 -8.89 1.72
N PHE A 160 -12.07 -7.91 2.58
CA PHE A 160 -11.08 -6.87 2.28
C PHE A 160 -9.67 -7.46 2.41
N PRO A 161 -8.84 -7.51 1.32
CA PRO A 161 -7.53 -8.14 1.36
C PRO A 161 -6.52 -7.39 2.23
N ALA A 162 -5.73 -8.12 3.01
CA ALA A 162 -4.67 -7.55 3.85
C ALA A 162 -3.62 -6.79 3.03
N ILE A 163 -3.28 -7.28 1.83
CA ILE A 163 -2.31 -6.65 0.93
C ILE A 163 -2.68 -5.22 0.55
N PHE A 164 -3.96 -4.87 0.53
CA PHE A 164 -4.39 -3.52 0.19
C PHE A 164 -3.88 -2.48 1.18
N GLY A 165 -3.73 -2.83 2.45
CA GLY A 165 -3.20 -1.96 3.50
C GLY A 165 -1.77 -1.46 3.24
N PHE A 166 -1.00 -2.18 2.44
CA PHE A 166 0.37 -1.79 2.08
C PHE A 166 0.45 -0.79 0.92
N VAL A 167 -0.66 -0.55 0.22
CA VAL A 167 -0.71 0.32 -0.96
C VAL A 167 -1.51 1.58 -0.64
N PRO A 168 -0.99 2.79 -0.92
CA PRO A 168 -1.71 4.04 -0.66
C PRO A 168 -2.98 4.17 -1.50
N TRP A 169 -4.02 4.84 -0.96
CA TRP A 169 -5.31 5.03 -1.63
C TRP A 169 -5.22 5.52 -3.07
N ARG A 170 -4.36 6.51 -3.33
CA ARG A 170 -4.23 7.07 -4.69
C ARG A 170 -3.67 6.06 -5.69
N HIS A 171 -2.88 5.08 -5.27
CA HIS A 171 -2.42 4.00 -6.14
C HIS A 171 -3.59 3.07 -6.50
N HIS A 172 -4.44 2.71 -5.53
CA HIS A 172 -5.65 1.94 -5.80
C HIS A 172 -6.57 2.62 -6.82
N VAL A 173 -6.75 3.94 -6.70
CA VAL A 173 -7.55 4.72 -7.67
C VAL A 173 -6.94 4.66 -9.07
N GLU A 174 -5.61 4.79 -9.21
CA GLU A 174 -4.93 4.68 -10.51
C GLU A 174 -5.09 3.28 -11.11
N ILE A 175 -4.91 2.23 -10.31
CA ILE A 175 -5.04 0.83 -10.71
C ILE A 175 -6.44 0.58 -11.26
N VAL A 176 -7.50 0.78 -10.48
CA VAL A 176 -8.87 0.47 -10.92
C VAL A 176 -9.39 1.41 -12.02
N THR A 177 -8.69 2.50 -12.27
CA THR A 177 -9.04 3.40 -13.38
C THR A 177 -8.42 2.97 -14.69
N LYS A 178 -7.26 2.31 -14.65
CA LYS A 178 -6.46 2.00 -15.83
C LYS A 178 -6.41 0.52 -16.17
N CYS A 179 -6.48 -0.36 -15.17
CA CYS A 179 -6.51 -1.81 -15.39
C CYS A 179 -7.90 -2.28 -15.81
N LYS A 180 -7.93 -3.33 -16.61
CA LYS A 180 -9.18 -3.89 -17.16
C LYS A 180 -9.60 -5.17 -16.46
N THR A 181 -8.66 -5.93 -15.93
CA THR A 181 -8.90 -7.20 -15.23
C THR A 181 -8.37 -7.18 -13.81
N ILE A 182 -8.90 -8.06 -12.99
CA ILE A 182 -8.49 -8.19 -11.58
C ILE A 182 -7.08 -8.73 -11.47
N GLU A 183 -6.68 -9.64 -12.33
CA GLU A 183 -5.34 -10.22 -12.38
C GLU A 183 -4.30 -9.12 -12.69
N GLU A 184 -4.59 -8.26 -13.67
CA GLU A 184 -3.76 -7.11 -13.99
C GLU A 184 -3.66 -6.15 -12.81
N ALA A 185 -4.80 -5.84 -12.17
CA ALA A 185 -4.83 -4.94 -11.02
C ALA A 185 -4.04 -5.48 -9.83
N LEU A 186 -4.22 -6.76 -9.50
CA LEU A 186 -3.50 -7.43 -8.42
C LEU A 186 -2.01 -7.58 -8.72
N PHE A 187 -1.62 -7.77 -9.98
CA PHE A 187 -0.22 -7.72 -10.40
C PHE A 187 0.41 -6.37 -10.05
N TYR A 188 -0.26 -5.25 -10.37
CA TYR A 188 0.26 -3.93 -10.04
C TYR A 188 0.22 -3.61 -8.54
N VAL A 189 -0.75 -4.13 -7.79
CA VAL A 189 -0.75 -4.08 -6.31
C VAL A 189 0.49 -4.76 -5.77
N ARG A 190 0.74 -6.01 -6.17
CA ARG A 190 1.90 -6.80 -5.76
C ARG A 190 3.21 -6.09 -6.12
N LYS A 191 3.37 -5.64 -7.37
CA LYS A 191 4.57 -4.92 -7.82
C LYS A 191 4.80 -3.61 -7.08
N THR A 192 3.74 -2.89 -6.75
CA THR A 192 3.84 -1.68 -5.92
C THR A 192 4.42 -1.98 -4.54
N ILE A 193 4.05 -3.11 -3.94
CA ILE A 193 4.58 -3.55 -2.64
C ILE A 193 6.04 -4.00 -2.76
N GLU A 194 6.32 -4.92 -3.70
CA GLU A 194 7.65 -5.50 -3.91
C GLU A 194 8.71 -4.45 -4.22
N GLU A 195 8.39 -3.52 -5.10
CA GLU A 195 9.32 -2.53 -5.64
C GLU A 195 9.19 -1.14 -4.99
N SER A 196 8.28 -1.00 -4.02
CA SER A 196 7.99 0.28 -3.34
C SER A 196 7.72 1.44 -4.32
N TRP A 197 6.90 1.19 -5.35
CA TRP A 197 6.66 2.17 -6.41
C TRP A 197 5.97 3.44 -5.92
N SER A 198 6.47 4.57 -6.39
CA SER A 198 5.74 5.82 -6.32
C SER A 198 4.51 5.80 -7.22
N ARG A 199 3.55 6.71 -7.01
CA ARG A 199 2.38 6.82 -7.88
C ARG A 199 2.76 7.10 -9.35
N SER A 200 3.76 7.94 -9.60
CA SER A 200 4.25 8.22 -10.95
C SER A 200 4.83 6.96 -11.60
N THR A 201 5.70 6.26 -10.89
CA THR A 201 6.29 4.99 -11.37
C THR A 201 5.20 3.96 -11.70
N LEU A 202 4.22 3.76 -10.81
CA LEU A 202 3.09 2.87 -11.07
C LEU A 202 2.34 3.25 -12.35
N VAL A 203 2.00 4.54 -12.51
CA VAL A 203 1.28 5.02 -13.69
C VAL A 203 2.09 4.80 -14.97
N ASP A 204 3.39 5.00 -14.94
CA ASP A 204 4.26 4.80 -16.11
C ASP A 204 4.42 3.31 -16.44
N CYS A 205 4.52 2.43 -15.43
CA CYS A 205 4.51 0.97 -15.62
C CYS A 205 3.19 0.47 -16.21
N ILE A 206 2.04 1.01 -15.77
CA ILE A 206 0.74 0.67 -16.36
C ILE A 206 0.66 1.13 -17.82
N LYS A 207 1.09 2.35 -18.14
CA LYS A 207 1.13 2.86 -19.52
C LYS A 207 2.05 2.05 -20.41
N ALA A 208 3.20 1.60 -19.89
CA ALA A 208 4.12 0.73 -20.59
C ALA A 208 3.62 -0.71 -20.73
N ASN A 209 2.43 -1.03 -20.17
CA ASN A 209 1.82 -2.35 -20.20
C ASN A 209 2.73 -3.46 -19.67
N LEU A 210 3.38 -3.19 -18.51
CA LEU A 210 4.35 -4.10 -17.90
C LEU A 210 3.75 -5.48 -17.60
N TYR A 211 2.45 -5.55 -17.27
CA TYR A 211 1.75 -6.82 -17.02
C TYR A 211 1.86 -7.78 -18.22
N GLN A 212 1.54 -7.32 -19.42
CA GLN A 212 1.63 -8.14 -20.63
C GLN A 212 3.08 -8.42 -21.02
N SER A 213 3.96 -7.45 -20.87
CA SER A 213 5.39 -7.62 -21.16
C SER A 213 6.04 -8.68 -20.29
N SER A 214 5.65 -8.74 -19.00
CA SER A 214 6.14 -9.74 -18.05
C SER A 214 5.65 -11.14 -18.40
N GLY A 215 4.38 -11.31 -18.81
CA GLY A 215 3.81 -12.56 -19.28
C GLY A 215 4.47 -13.05 -20.58
N ASN A 216 4.65 -12.17 -21.53
CA ASN A 216 5.29 -12.49 -22.82
C ASN A 216 6.79 -12.83 -22.68
N ALA A 217 7.51 -12.19 -21.74
CA ALA A 217 8.92 -12.50 -21.49
C ALA A 217 9.09 -13.92 -20.95
N LEU A 218 8.20 -14.38 -20.06
CA LEU A 218 8.23 -15.73 -19.52
C LEU A 218 7.89 -16.77 -20.60
N THR A 219 6.91 -16.51 -21.46
CA THR A 219 6.52 -17.41 -22.55
C THR A 219 7.64 -17.53 -23.60
N ASN A 220 8.23 -16.42 -24.00
CA ASN A 220 9.34 -16.40 -24.97
C ASN A 220 10.60 -17.09 -24.45
N PHE A 221 10.85 -17.03 -23.14
CA PHE A 221 11.98 -17.73 -22.54
C PHE A 221 11.76 -19.24 -22.49
N ALA A 222 10.55 -19.66 -22.14
CA ALA A 222 10.17 -21.09 -22.13
C ALA A 222 10.19 -21.72 -23.54
N GLU A 223 9.78 -20.96 -24.58
CA GLU A 223 9.79 -21.44 -25.97
C GLU A 223 11.18 -21.48 -26.61
N LYS A 224 12.12 -20.62 -26.14
CA LYS A 224 13.47 -20.50 -26.72
C LYS A 224 14.54 -21.35 -26.06
N LEU A 225 14.27 -21.96 -24.90
CA LEU A 225 15.19 -22.88 -24.26
C LEU A 225 14.96 -24.31 -24.78
N PRO A 226 15.95 -24.95 -25.43
CA PRO A 226 15.86 -26.37 -25.75
C PRO A 226 15.70 -27.17 -24.44
N ALA A 227 14.81 -28.15 -24.44
CA ALA A 227 14.45 -28.98 -23.28
C ALA A 227 15.64 -29.63 -22.54
N ILE A 228 16.81 -29.69 -23.19
CA ILE A 228 18.05 -30.27 -22.64
C ILE A 228 18.81 -29.31 -21.72
N GLN A 229 18.66 -27.99 -21.85
CA GLN A 229 19.36 -27.01 -21.00
C GLN A 229 18.63 -26.73 -19.68
N GLY A 230 17.34 -27.02 -19.59
CA GLY A 230 16.58 -26.90 -18.33
C GLY A 230 16.97 -27.96 -17.27
N LEU A 231 17.55 -29.07 -17.69
CA LEU A 231 18.02 -30.14 -16.78
C LEU A 231 19.47 -29.96 -16.29
N SER A 232 20.25 -29.08 -16.94
CA SER A 232 21.67 -28.87 -16.61
C SER A 232 21.91 -27.89 -15.46
N LEU A 233 20.90 -27.09 -15.09
CA LEU A 233 21.03 -26.11 -13.99
C LEU A 233 20.77 -26.70 -12.60
N ILE A 234 20.39 -27.99 -12.50
CA ILE A 234 20.14 -28.65 -11.21
C ILE A 234 21.42 -29.32 -10.65
N HIS A 235 22.54 -29.36 -11.41
CA HIS A 235 23.77 -30.06 -11.03
C HIS A 235 25.02 -29.20 -10.86
N ILE A 236 24.89 -27.90 -10.54
CA ILE A 236 26.06 -27.11 -10.16
C ILE A 236 25.93 -26.69 -8.70
N SER A 237 26.17 -27.64 -7.80
CA SER A 237 26.56 -27.33 -6.43
C SER A 237 27.14 -28.57 -5.76
N GLU A 238 28.45 -28.84 -6.02
CA GLU A 238 29.36 -29.38 -5.01
C GLU A 238 30.78 -28.94 -5.33
N PRO A 239 31.43 -28.17 -4.46
CA PRO A 239 32.88 -27.99 -4.57
C PRO A 239 33.56 -29.19 -3.95
N THR A 240 34.15 -30.04 -4.76
CA THR A 240 35.15 -30.99 -4.31
C THR A 240 36.41 -30.21 -3.95
N ARG A 241 36.78 -30.30 -2.64
CA ARG A 241 38.10 -30.12 -1.99
C ARG A 241 39.12 -29.21 -2.64
#